data_6fa1a2e30212436425cd1a6743ed8caf
#
_entry.id   6fa1a2e30212436425cd1a6743ed8caf
#
_cell.length_a   1.000
_cell.length_b   1.000
_cell.length_c   1.000
_cell.angle_alpha   90.00
_cell.angle_beta   90.00
_cell.angle_gamma   90.00
#
_symmetry.space_group_name_H-M   'P 1'
#
loop_
_entity.id
_entity.type
_entity.pdbx_description
1 polymer ?
#
loop_
_entity_poly.entity_id
_entity_poly.type
_entity_poly.pdbx_seq_one_letter_code
_entity_poly.pdbx_strand_id
1 'polypeptide(L)'
;MDIDVKNLHPLEVKLLRHVSKGEVITSDRIVKELDYKVGQCNQAFSWLSAKECLLETGRTKRVIYELTELGRDQEKNGMPVERIFTFIRDNGPAAMPEIAEALKLEKSDVGSAFGLLSKSGVTKLNEERKAALAKDQLPEEVKVQSGLLKKAIQKGYLEEGELSSEEKAAISQMAKKRGASSSPFKFIEREDVTYALTDKGEEVKKAVLEANITGEEFGVLTPEMLASGAWKNGSFRPYGINAPTSRLIPGRHNAYGDYLQWVKDKLTALGFEEFDGPLVENEFWNGDALFMPQFHSARDIHDVYYVKDPVHCRQIEEPWLDNVARTHENGGDTGSRGWGYKFDHEFTRRQVLRSQGTVLSAHQLTKAKVPGKYFGIVRCFRYDQGDATHGADFYQTEGIVHGDDVNLRNLLGLLKMFAEEIAGADEVKYVPGYFPFTEPSIEVHIKHPVLGWFELGGAGIFRPEVTKSLGVDCPVLAWGLGIDRMALMHLGLNDLRELFTPNIESVRTRRGN
;
A
#
# COMPACT_ATOMS: atom_id res chain seq x y z
N MET A 1 24.03 -36.17 16.09
CA MET A 1 22.65 -36.56 15.71
C MET A 1 22.77 -37.50 14.53
N ASP A 2 22.28 -38.71 14.66
CA ASP A 2 22.20 -39.64 13.53
C ASP A 2 21.23 -39.09 12.50
N ILE A 3 21.67 -39.00 11.25
CA ILE A 3 20.85 -38.52 10.14
C ILE A 3 19.97 -39.67 9.70
N ASP A 4 18.66 -39.54 9.89
CA ASP A 4 17.70 -40.49 9.30
C ASP A 4 17.68 -40.30 7.77
N VAL A 5 18.29 -41.23 7.05
CA VAL A 5 18.42 -41.20 5.58
C VAL A 5 17.07 -41.16 4.84
N LYS A 6 15.99 -41.63 5.48
CA LYS A 6 14.63 -41.60 4.93
C LYS A 6 14.05 -40.17 4.86
N ASN A 7 14.60 -39.24 5.64
CA ASN A 7 14.20 -37.86 5.68
C ASN A 7 15.03 -36.92 4.77
N LEU A 8 15.99 -37.48 4.02
CA LEU A 8 16.74 -36.72 3.05
C LEU A 8 15.87 -36.33 1.86
N HIS A 9 16.07 -35.10 1.38
CA HIS A 9 15.38 -34.62 0.18
C HIS A 9 15.94 -35.34 -1.07
N PRO A 10 15.11 -35.61 -2.11
CA PRO A 10 15.59 -36.25 -3.35
C PRO A 10 16.84 -35.61 -3.96
N LEU A 11 16.96 -34.26 -3.91
CA LEU A 11 18.14 -33.55 -4.39
C LEU A 11 19.39 -33.89 -3.56
N GLU A 12 19.28 -34.08 -2.25
CA GLU A 12 20.39 -34.47 -1.39
C GLU A 12 20.80 -35.90 -1.66
N VAL A 13 19.85 -36.82 -1.83
CA VAL A 13 20.08 -38.22 -2.14
C VAL A 13 20.82 -38.37 -3.48
N LYS A 14 20.32 -37.75 -4.54
CA LYS A 14 20.95 -37.79 -5.86
C LYS A 14 22.36 -37.25 -5.82
N LEU A 15 22.59 -36.12 -5.13
CA LEU A 15 23.92 -35.53 -4.99
C LEU A 15 24.86 -36.44 -4.21
N LEU A 16 24.46 -36.98 -3.05
CA LEU A 16 25.30 -37.91 -2.26
C LEU A 16 25.64 -39.18 -3.01
N ARG A 17 24.74 -39.75 -3.80
CA ARG A 17 24.99 -40.94 -4.62
C ARG A 17 26.00 -40.66 -5.73
N HIS A 18 26.02 -39.44 -6.22
CA HIS A 18 26.85 -39.04 -7.38
C HIS A 18 28.29 -38.69 -7.00
N VAL A 19 28.49 -37.99 -5.88
CA VAL A 19 29.81 -37.48 -5.48
C VAL A 19 30.62 -38.50 -4.67
N SER A 20 31.97 -38.43 -4.74
CA SER A 20 32.88 -39.29 -4.00
C SER A 20 33.84 -38.49 -3.12
N LYS A 21 34.34 -39.16 -2.07
CA LYS A 21 35.32 -38.54 -1.17
C LYS A 21 36.61 -38.20 -1.93
N GLY A 22 37.14 -37.00 -1.70
CA GLY A 22 38.34 -36.50 -2.35
C GLY A 22 38.09 -35.74 -3.66
N GLU A 23 36.85 -35.68 -4.15
CA GLU A 23 36.49 -34.88 -5.32
C GLU A 23 36.16 -33.45 -4.93
N VAL A 24 36.52 -32.50 -5.81
CA VAL A 24 36.08 -31.12 -5.70
C VAL A 24 34.69 -30.99 -6.32
N ILE A 25 33.73 -30.56 -5.52
CA ILE A 25 32.32 -30.44 -5.90
C ILE A 25 32.06 -28.97 -6.17
N THR A 26 31.59 -28.64 -7.37
CA THR A 26 31.21 -27.27 -7.78
C THR A 26 29.77 -27.24 -8.29
N SER A 27 29.13 -26.08 -8.18
CA SER A 27 27.78 -25.90 -8.67
C SER A 27 27.66 -26.18 -10.18
N ASP A 28 28.61 -25.69 -10.97
CA ASP A 28 28.61 -25.86 -12.43
C ASP A 28 28.74 -27.33 -12.87
N ARG A 29 29.52 -28.11 -12.12
CA ARG A 29 29.66 -29.54 -12.34
C ARG A 29 28.34 -30.27 -12.06
N ILE A 30 27.76 -30.05 -10.89
CA ILE A 30 26.52 -30.74 -10.45
C ILE A 30 25.32 -30.37 -11.32
N VAL A 31 25.22 -29.10 -11.73
CA VAL A 31 24.18 -28.64 -12.68
C VAL A 31 24.23 -29.43 -13.99
N LYS A 32 25.44 -29.67 -14.52
CA LYS A 32 25.63 -30.40 -15.78
C LYS A 32 25.44 -31.92 -15.65
N GLU A 33 25.93 -32.50 -14.56
CA GLU A 33 25.95 -33.96 -14.37
C GLU A 33 24.63 -34.53 -13.85
N LEU A 34 23.87 -33.75 -13.05
CA LEU A 34 22.58 -34.17 -12.47
C LEU A 34 21.35 -33.43 -13.06
N ASP A 35 21.56 -32.60 -14.07
CA ASP A 35 20.49 -31.76 -14.69
C ASP A 35 19.74 -30.92 -13.67
N TYR A 36 20.47 -30.41 -12.66
CA TYR A 36 19.89 -29.51 -11.66
C TYR A 36 19.77 -28.08 -12.18
N LYS A 37 18.70 -27.39 -11.79
CA LYS A 37 18.72 -25.92 -11.86
C LYS A 37 19.68 -25.38 -10.80
N VAL A 38 20.31 -24.24 -11.08
CA VAL A 38 21.27 -23.60 -10.14
C VAL A 38 20.69 -23.45 -8.72
N GLY A 39 19.41 -23.05 -8.61
CA GLY A 39 18.73 -22.95 -7.32
C GLY A 39 18.60 -24.29 -6.57
N GLN A 40 18.33 -25.38 -7.28
CA GLN A 40 18.23 -26.72 -6.70
C GLN A 40 19.60 -27.21 -6.21
N CYS A 41 20.65 -26.95 -6.97
CA CYS A 41 22.01 -27.26 -6.60
C CYS A 41 22.44 -26.53 -5.32
N ASN A 42 22.19 -25.24 -5.25
CA ASN A 42 22.50 -24.43 -4.06
C ASN A 42 21.71 -24.87 -2.82
N GLN A 43 20.45 -25.29 -2.99
CA GLN A 43 19.65 -25.85 -1.90
C GLN A 43 20.25 -27.17 -1.40
N ALA A 44 20.59 -28.09 -2.30
CA ALA A 44 21.20 -29.37 -1.93
C ALA A 44 22.53 -29.16 -1.17
N PHE A 45 23.39 -28.25 -1.64
CA PHE A 45 24.62 -27.90 -0.94
C PHE A 45 24.34 -27.30 0.46
N SER A 46 23.41 -26.36 0.57
CA SER A 46 23.06 -25.75 1.86
C SER A 46 22.56 -26.78 2.86
N TRP A 47 21.67 -27.68 2.43
CA TRP A 47 21.10 -28.70 3.32
C TRP A 47 22.14 -29.75 3.76
N LEU A 48 22.99 -30.21 2.82
CA LEU A 48 24.03 -31.17 3.15
C LEU A 48 25.16 -30.56 3.98
N SER A 49 25.47 -29.26 3.79
CA SER A 49 26.41 -28.53 4.64
C SER A 49 25.87 -28.34 6.05
N ALA A 50 24.57 -28.00 6.18
CA ALA A 50 23.91 -27.89 7.48
C ALA A 50 23.87 -29.22 8.25
N LYS A 51 23.89 -30.36 7.53
CA LYS A 51 23.97 -31.71 8.10
C LYS A 51 25.44 -32.21 8.27
N GLU A 52 26.42 -31.35 8.00
CA GLU A 52 27.83 -31.64 8.05
C GLU A 52 28.30 -32.77 7.10
N CYS A 53 27.49 -33.05 6.05
CA CYS A 53 27.85 -34.02 5.01
C CYS A 53 28.78 -33.43 3.95
N LEU A 54 28.70 -32.11 3.72
CA LEU A 54 29.61 -31.36 2.84
C LEU A 54 30.34 -30.28 3.64
N LEU A 55 31.59 -30.05 3.29
CA LEU A 55 32.44 -28.98 3.82
C LEU A 55 32.82 -28.02 2.69
N GLU A 56 32.65 -26.71 2.93
CA GLU A 56 33.17 -25.67 2.02
C GLU A 56 34.70 -25.67 2.07
N THR A 57 35.31 -25.86 0.92
CA THR A 57 36.80 -25.95 0.78
C THR A 57 37.40 -24.70 0.15
N GLY A 58 36.61 -23.89 -0.51
CA GLY A 58 37.06 -22.64 -1.12
C GLY A 58 35.90 -21.77 -1.60
N ARG A 59 36.18 -20.47 -1.69
CA ARG A 59 35.21 -19.47 -2.16
C ARG A 59 35.95 -18.43 -3.00
N THR A 60 35.59 -18.31 -4.26
CA THR A 60 36.08 -17.30 -5.18
C THR A 60 34.97 -16.37 -5.64
N LYS A 61 35.25 -15.06 -5.64
CA LYS A 61 34.31 -14.07 -6.16
C LYS A 61 34.66 -13.80 -7.63
N ARG A 62 33.66 -13.89 -8.48
CA ARG A 62 33.74 -13.48 -9.88
C ARG A 62 32.78 -12.32 -10.14
N VAL A 63 33.25 -11.32 -10.88
CA VAL A 63 32.41 -10.23 -11.38
C VAL A 63 32.18 -10.46 -12.87
N ILE A 64 30.90 -10.50 -13.23
CA ILE A 64 30.45 -10.73 -14.61
C ILE A 64 29.70 -9.49 -15.07
N TYR A 65 29.96 -9.09 -16.31
CA TYR A 65 29.26 -7.96 -16.96
C TYR A 65 28.39 -8.51 -18.08
N GLU A 66 27.08 -8.30 -17.95
CA GLU A 66 26.07 -8.67 -18.95
C GLU A 66 25.56 -7.42 -19.68
N LEU A 67 25.37 -7.52 -21.00
CA LEU A 67 24.77 -6.43 -21.77
C LEU A 67 23.30 -6.23 -21.42
N THR A 68 22.95 -4.98 -21.23
CA THR A 68 21.55 -4.53 -21.11
C THR A 68 20.93 -4.34 -22.50
N GLU A 69 19.63 -4.05 -22.56
CA GLU A 69 18.97 -3.62 -23.82
C GLU A 69 19.62 -2.38 -24.41
N LEU A 70 19.96 -1.39 -23.53
CA LEU A 70 20.67 -0.19 -23.94
C LEU A 70 22.06 -0.53 -24.51
N GLY A 71 22.79 -1.47 -23.92
CA GLY A 71 24.10 -1.89 -24.43
C GLY A 71 24.01 -2.56 -25.80
N ARG A 72 22.97 -3.35 -26.05
CA ARG A 72 22.71 -3.96 -27.36
C ARG A 72 22.31 -2.93 -28.41
N ASP A 73 21.52 -1.92 -28.02
CA ASP A 73 21.17 -0.82 -28.91
C ASP A 73 22.40 0.02 -29.28
N GLN A 74 23.24 0.34 -28.31
CA GLN A 74 24.48 1.10 -28.55
C GLN A 74 25.53 0.34 -29.38
N GLU A 75 25.60 -0.97 -29.27
CA GLU A 75 26.44 -1.77 -30.17
C GLU A 75 25.94 -1.71 -31.60
N LYS A 76 24.63 -1.82 -31.81
CA LYS A 76 24.02 -1.84 -33.14
C LYS A 76 23.99 -0.46 -33.81
N ASN A 77 23.64 0.57 -33.07
CA ASN A 77 23.39 1.93 -33.60
C ASN A 77 24.53 2.91 -33.31
N GLY A 78 25.57 2.51 -32.57
CA GLY A 78 26.64 3.35 -32.07
C GLY A 78 26.31 4.05 -30.75
N MET A 79 27.32 4.28 -29.93
CA MET A 79 27.17 5.05 -28.70
C MET A 79 26.84 6.52 -29.02
N PRO A 80 26.14 7.25 -28.12
CA PRO A 80 25.83 8.67 -28.33
C PRO A 80 27.04 9.50 -28.73
N VAL A 81 28.19 9.24 -28.13
CA VAL A 81 29.46 9.93 -28.46
C VAL A 81 29.92 9.68 -29.89
N GLU A 82 29.85 8.44 -30.36
CA GLU A 82 30.21 8.08 -31.73
C GLU A 82 29.25 8.68 -32.76
N ARG A 83 27.95 8.66 -32.46
CA ARG A 83 26.90 9.21 -33.32
C ARG A 83 27.03 10.72 -33.47
N ILE A 84 27.31 11.43 -32.37
CA ILE A 84 27.51 12.90 -32.38
C ILE A 84 28.80 13.24 -33.15
N PHE A 85 29.88 12.51 -32.91
CA PHE A 85 31.14 12.71 -33.64
C PHE A 85 30.94 12.54 -35.14
N THR A 86 30.31 11.46 -35.57
CA THR A 86 30.00 11.18 -36.97
C THR A 86 29.09 12.24 -37.57
N PHE A 87 28.05 12.67 -36.83
CA PHE A 87 27.13 13.71 -37.29
C PHE A 87 27.85 15.05 -37.55
N ILE A 88 28.70 15.48 -36.61
CA ILE A 88 29.43 16.75 -36.78
C ILE A 88 30.48 16.64 -37.91
N ARG A 89 31.10 15.46 -38.06
CA ARG A 89 32.05 15.23 -39.14
C ARG A 89 31.40 15.32 -40.52
N ASP A 90 30.25 14.70 -40.67
CA ASP A 90 29.60 14.53 -41.98
C ASP A 90 28.71 15.73 -42.35
N ASN A 91 28.16 16.49 -41.37
CA ASN A 91 27.23 17.60 -41.59
C ASN A 91 27.84 19.00 -41.23
N GLY A 92 29.03 19.03 -40.62
CA GLY A 92 29.65 20.25 -40.17
C GLY A 92 29.14 20.75 -38.80
N PRO A 93 29.51 21.97 -38.41
CA PRO A 93 29.17 22.52 -37.09
C PRO A 93 27.69 22.70 -36.90
N ALA A 94 27.13 22.17 -35.80
CA ALA A 94 25.71 22.22 -35.49
C ALA A 94 25.45 22.60 -34.02
N ALA A 95 24.27 23.17 -33.75
CA ALA A 95 23.85 23.48 -32.39
C ALA A 95 23.40 22.21 -31.63
N MET A 96 23.58 22.18 -30.30
CA MET A 96 23.23 21.01 -29.47
C MET A 96 21.75 20.56 -29.64
N PRO A 97 20.76 21.46 -29.72
CA PRO A 97 19.38 21.06 -29.96
C PRO A 97 19.16 20.41 -31.34
N GLU A 98 19.83 20.90 -32.38
CA GLU A 98 19.78 20.35 -33.74
C GLU A 98 20.35 18.92 -33.77
N ILE A 99 21.45 18.67 -33.07
CA ILE A 99 22.06 17.34 -32.94
C ILE A 99 21.11 16.40 -32.19
N ALA A 100 20.47 16.85 -31.12
CA ALA A 100 19.53 16.06 -30.34
C ALA A 100 18.33 15.60 -31.18
N GLU A 101 17.77 16.52 -31.99
CA GLU A 101 16.63 16.25 -32.85
C GLU A 101 17.01 15.33 -34.02
N ALA A 102 18.10 15.62 -34.71
CA ALA A 102 18.58 14.83 -35.85
C ALA A 102 18.91 13.38 -35.48
N LEU A 103 19.54 13.18 -34.30
CA LEU A 103 19.94 11.85 -33.82
C LEU A 103 18.90 11.19 -32.95
N LYS A 104 17.79 11.86 -32.62
CA LYS A 104 16.75 11.39 -31.68
C LYS A 104 17.34 10.97 -30.33
N LEU A 105 18.23 11.80 -29.80
CA LEU A 105 18.88 11.62 -28.50
C LEU A 105 18.27 12.54 -27.45
N GLU A 106 18.29 12.12 -26.20
CA GLU A 106 17.90 13.01 -25.09
C GLU A 106 18.93 14.15 -24.94
N LYS A 107 18.47 15.32 -24.51
CA LYS A 107 19.35 16.50 -24.28
C LYS A 107 20.46 16.22 -23.27
N SER A 108 20.20 15.40 -22.28
CA SER A 108 21.17 14.90 -21.28
C SER A 108 22.29 14.11 -21.91
N ASP A 109 21.96 13.21 -22.85
CA ASP A 109 22.94 12.35 -23.53
C ASP A 109 23.81 13.14 -24.49
N VAL A 110 23.19 14.10 -25.20
CA VAL A 110 23.96 15.01 -26.07
C VAL A 110 24.92 15.86 -25.25
N GLY A 111 24.47 16.40 -24.10
CA GLY A 111 25.31 17.20 -23.20
C GLY A 111 26.49 16.39 -22.65
N SER A 112 26.23 15.17 -22.18
CA SER A 112 27.26 14.27 -21.62
C SER A 112 28.29 13.86 -22.68
N ALA A 113 27.81 13.44 -23.85
CA ALA A 113 28.66 13.00 -24.95
C ALA A 113 29.52 14.15 -25.51
N PHE A 114 28.94 15.34 -25.69
CA PHE A 114 29.70 16.53 -26.09
C PHE A 114 30.74 16.94 -25.04
N GLY A 115 30.38 16.87 -23.74
CA GLY A 115 31.30 17.12 -22.64
C GLY A 115 32.56 16.23 -22.70
N LEU A 116 32.36 14.92 -22.99
CA LEU A 116 33.46 13.96 -23.17
C LEU A 116 34.31 14.29 -24.40
N LEU A 117 33.71 14.58 -25.53
CA LEU A 117 34.41 14.96 -26.76
C LEU A 117 35.18 16.28 -26.60
N SER A 118 34.59 17.23 -25.90
CA SER A 118 35.24 18.53 -25.62
C SER A 118 36.41 18.40 -24.65
N LYS A 119 36.26 17.62 -23.59
CA LYS A 119 37.33 17.33 -22.62
C LYS A 119 38.53 16.60 -23.26
N SER A 120 38.28 15.73 -24.23
CA SER A 120 39.34 15.06 -25.01
C SER A 120 39.89 15.94 -26.14
N GLY A 121 39.42 17.16 -26.31
CA GLY A 121 39.88 18.11 -27.33
C GLY A 121 39.47 17.75 -28.76
N VAL A 122 38.49 16.85 -28.94
CA VAL A 122 37.96 16.43 -30.25
C VAL A 122 36.95 17.41 -30.79
N THR A 123 36.12 18.02 -29.93
CA THR A 123 35.14 19.03 -30.32
C THR A 123 35.38 20.34 -29.54
N LYS A 124 35.03 21.47 -30.15
CA LYS A 124 35.02 22.78 -29.53
C LYS A 124 33.75 23.53 -29.93
N LEU A 125 33.32 24.51 -29.13
CA LEU A 125 32.30 25.44 -29.54
C LEU A 125 32.96 26.55 -30.39
N ASN A 126 32.39 26.85 -31.55
CA ASN A 126 32.78 27.96 -32.39
C ASN A 126 32.21 29.29 -31.87
N GLU A 127 32.49 30.42 -32.52
CA GLU A 127 31.99 31.74 -32.16
C GLU A 127 30.46 31.85 -32.16
N GLU A 128 29.77 31.00 -32.97
CA GLU A 128 28.31 30.91 -33.02
C GLU A 128 27.72 29.91 -31.99
N ARG A 129 28.51 29.42 -31.03
CA ARG A 129 28.15 28.41 -30.02
C ARG A 129 27.67 27.07 -30.62
N LYS A 130 28.10 26.74 -31.83
CA LYS A 130 27.88 25.43 -32.48
C LYS A 130 29.05 24.49 -32.16
N ALA A 131 28.73 23.23 -31.98
CA ALA A 131 29.73 22.18 -31.81
C ALA A 131 30.46 21.93 -33.13
N ALA A 132 31.77 22.06 -33.16
CA ALA A 132 32.64 21.87 -34.32
C ALA A 132 33.76 20.88 -33.98
N LEU A 133 34.23 20.10 -34.97
CA LEU A 133 35.37 19.22 -34.81
C LEU A 133 36.68 20.00 -34.77
N ALA A 134 37.51 19.70 -33.79
CA ALA A 134 38.88 20.18 -33.69
C ALA A 134 39.92 19.07 -34.09
N LYS A 135 39.52 17.80 -33.98
CA LYS A 135 40.29 16.62 -34.39
C LYS A 135 39.38 15.59 -35.04
N ASP A 136 39.83 14.95 -36.13
CA ASP A 136 39.08 13.90 -36.84
C ASP A 136 39.47 12.49 -36.35
N GLN A 137 39.49 12.33 -35.04
CA GLN A 137 39.74 11.03 -34.42
C GLN A 137 38.96 10.92 -33.11
N LEU A 138 38.28 9.79 -32.92
CA LEU A 138 37.63 9.47 -31.65
C LEU A 138 38.63 9.24 -30.53
N PRO A 139 38.33 9.63 -29.29
CA PRO A 139 39.17 9.34 -28.14
C PRO A 139 39.41 7.83 -27.97
N GLU A 140 40.58 7.42 -27.52
CA GLU A 140 40.91 6.02 -27.29
C GLU A 140 39.96 5.35 -26.28
N GLU A 141 39.52 6.08 -25.26
CA GLU A 141 38.56 5.60 -24.30
C GLU A 141 37.23 5.15 -24.97
N VAL A 142 36.73 5.91 -25.94
CA VAL A 142 35.52 5.57 -26.70
C VAL A 142 35.73 4.33 -27.56
N LYS A 143 36.91 4.17 -28.16
CA LYS A 143 37.22 2.98 -28.94
C LYS A 143 37.29 1.72 -28.08
N VAL A 144 37.84 1.83 -26.87
CA VAL A 144 37.84 0.73 -25.88
C VAL A 144 36.44 0.36 -25.47
N GLN A 145 35.61 1.37 -25.17
CA GLN A 145 34.19 1.16 -24.80
C GLN A 145 33.39 0.46 -25.92
N SER A 146 33.56 0.91 -27.17
CA SER A 146 32.94 0.24 -28.33
C SER A 146 33.46 -1.19 -28.53
N GLY A 147 34.75 -1.41 -28.31
CA GLY A 147 35.34 -2.74 -28.33
C GLY A 147 34.75 -3.71 -27.30
N LEU A 148 34.46 -3.21 -26.10
CA LEU A 148 33.80 -3.98 -25.02
C LEU A 148 32.40 -4.42 -25.39
N LEU A 149 31.59 -3.52 -26.00
CA LEU A 149 30.26 -3.85 -26.48
C LEU A 149 30.28 -4.99 -27.49
N LYS A 150 31.20 -4.94 -28.47
CA LYS A 150 31.38 -5.98 -29.49
C LYS A 150 31.83 -7.31 -28.89
N LYS A 151 32.82 -7.28 -27.98
CA LYS A 151 33.27 -8.50 -27.27
C LYS A 151 32.12 -9.14 -26.47
N ALA A 152 31.29 -8.33 -25.80
CA ALA A 152 30.21 -8.82 -24.99
C ALA A 152 29.09 -9.47 -25.82
N ILE A 153 28.80 -8.95 -27.00
CA ILE A 153 27.83 -9.59 -27.93
C ILE A 153 28.32 -10.97 -28.40
N GLN A 154 29.60 -11.07 -28.76
CA GLN A 154 30.15 -12.32 -29.23
C GLN A 154 30.20 -13.40 -28.16
N LYS A 155 30.52 -13.04 -26.93
CA LYS A 155 30.75 -13.97 -25.82
C LYS A 155 29.52 -14.17 -24.93
N GLY A 156 28.52 -13.30 -25.02
CA GLY A 156 27.32 -13.28 -24.18
C GLY A 156 27.52 -12.53 -22.87
N TYR A 157 28.69 -12.56 -22.28
CA TYR A 157 29.08 -11.83 -21.07
C TYR A 157 30.59 -11.60 -21.05
N LEU A 158 31.06 -10.69 -20.18
CA LEU A 158 32.47 -10.46 -19.93
C LEU A 158 32.82 -10.76 -18.47
N GLU A 159 33.95 -11.39 -18.20
CA GLU A 159 34.45 -11.60 -16.84
C GLU A 159 35.56 -10.59 -16.52
N GLU A 160 35.50 -10.01 -15.31
CA GLU A 160 36.47 -8.99 -14.88
C GLU A 160 37.94 -9.52 -14.94
N GLY A 161 38.13 -10.83 -14.65
CA GLY A 161 39.43 -11.47 -14.66
C GLY A 161 40.09 -11.52 -16.05
N GLU A 162 39.31 -11.46 -17.13
CA GLU A 162 39.77 -11.53 -18.52
C GLU A 162 40.01 -10.15 -19.15
N LEU A 163 39.66 -9.06 -18.44
CA LEU A 163 39.77 -7.70 -18.94
C LEU A 163 41.15 -7.10 -18.60
N SER A 164 41.71 -6.36 -19.55
CA SER A 164 42.91 -5.54 -19.33
C SER A 164 42.62 -4.39 -18.32
N SER A 165 43.67 -3.77 -17.81
CA SER A 165 43.51 -2.64 -16.87
C SER A 165 42.74 -1.46 -17.48
N GLU A 166 42.91 -1.19 -18.77
CA GLU A 166 42.20 -0.15 -19.51
C GLU A 166 40.73 -0.52 -19.72
N GLU A 167 40.48 -1.79 -20.10
CA GLU A 167 39.13 -2.32 -20.26
C GLU A 167 38.33 -2.32 -18.93
N LYS A 168 39.01 -2.63 -17.80
CA LYS A 168 38.38 -2.55 -16.46
C LYS A 168 37.98 -1.13 -16.09
N ALA A 169 38.83 -0.15 -16.38
CA ALA A 169 38.53 1.25 -16.16
C ALA A 169 37.34 1.71 -17.02
N ALA A 170 37.30 1.34 -18.29
CA ALA A 170 36.24 1.68 -19.21
C ALA A 170 34.90 1.02 -18.83
N ILE A 171 34.90 -0.29 -18.52
CA ILE A 171 33.64 -1.00 -18.18
C ILE A 171 33.06 -0.56 -16.85
N SER A 172 33.89 -0.12 -15.90
CA SER A 172 33.41 0.41 -14.61
C SER A 172 32.56 1.68 -14.76
N GLN A 173 32.82 2.48 -15.79
CA GLN A 173 32.01 3.66 -16.13
C GLN A 173 30.70 3.30 -16.86
N MET A 174 30.69 2.16 -17.56
CA MET A 174 29.57 1.69 -18.37
C MET A 174 28.66 0.71 -17.63
N ALA A 175 28.98 0.31 -16.41
CA ALA A 175 28.28 -0.74 -15.67
C ALA A 175 27.62 -0.24 -14.39
N LYS A 176 26.40 -0.73 -14.08
CA LYS A 176 25.70 -0.47 -12.81
C LYS A 176 25.17 -1.77 -12.19
N LYS A 177 25.16 -1.84 -10.86
CA LYS A 177 24.59 -2.97 -10.09
C LYS A 177 23.07 -2.89 -10.02
N ARG A 178 22.53 -1.68 -9.90
CA ARG A 178 21.08 -1.38 -9.86
C ARG A 178 20.75 -0.32 -10.92
N GLY A 179 19.52 -0.34 -11.44
CA GLY A 179 19.12 0.59 -12.51
C GLY A 179 19.74 0.25 -13.87
N ALA A 180 19.77 -1.02 -14.22
CA ALA A 180 20.39 -1.54 -15.45
C ALA A 180 19.83 -0.92 -16.74
N SER A 181 18.60 -0.39 -16.75
CA SER A 181 18.00 0.29 -17.91
C SER A 181 18.73 1.58 -18.33
N SER A 182 19.52 2.18 -17.43
CA SER A 182 20.24 3.44 -17.67
C SER A 182 21.74 3.26 -17.94
N SER A 183 22.20 2.05 -18.21
CA SER A 183 23.62 1.73 -18.36
C SER A 183 23.83 0.60 -19.37
N PRO A 184 24.87 0.63 -20.24
CA PRO A 184 25.12 -0.40 -21.24
C PRO A 184 25.39 -1.77 -20.66
N PHE A 185 26.01 -1.85 -19.48
CA PHE A 185 26.29 -3.08 -18.79
C PHE A 185 25.63 -3.13 -17.41
N LYS A 186 25.22 -4.34 -17.03
CA LYS A 186 24.88 -4.71 -15.66
C LYS A 186 25.98 -5.62 -15.13
N PHE A 187 26.56 -5.30 -13.98
CA PHE A 187 27.51 -6.20 -13.35
C PHE A 187 26.84 -7.05 -12.27
N ILE A 188 27.25 -8.31 -12.20
CA ILE A 188 26.74 -9.32 -11.28
C ILE A 188 27.93 -9.92 -10.55
N GLU A 189 27.92 -9.83 -9.23
CA GLU A 189 28.89 -10.54 -8.39
C GLU A 189 28.37 -11.97 -8.17
N ARG A 190 29.13 -12.96 -8.59
CA ARG A 190 28.90 -14.38 -8.31
C ARG A 190 29.96 -14.91 -7.38
N GLU A 191 29.54 -15.73 -6.44
CA GLU A 191 30.46 -16.48 -5.59
C GLU A 191 30.48 -17.94 -6.06
N ASP A 192 31.63 -18.42 -6.48
CA ASP A 192 31.83 -19.83 -6.77
C ASP A 192 32.38 -20.49 -5.51
N VAL A 193 31.58 -21.37 -4.96
CA VAL A 193 31.94 -22.14 -3.77
C VAL A 193 32.28 -23.56 -4.16
N THR A 194 33.39 -24.06 -3.64
CA THR A 194 33.81 -25.44 -3.79
C THR A 194 33.55 -26.22 -2.51
N TYR A 195 33.08 -27.43 -2.65
CA TYR A 195 32.77 -28.32 -1.54
C TYR A 195 33.53 -29.64 -1.66
N ALA A 196 33.69 -30.30 -0.53
CA ALA A 196 34.17 -31.68 -0.45
C ALA A 196 33.25 -32.53 0.44
N LEU A 197 33.14 -33.81 0.13
CA LEU A 197 32.40 -34.76 0.94
C LEU A 197 33.17 -35.06 2.23
N THR A 198 32.53 -34.95 3.38
CA THR A 198 33.09 -35.23 4.71
C THR A 198 33.05 -36.75 5.03
N ASP A 199 33.70 -37.18 6.10
CA ASP A 199 33.61 -38.58 6.58
C ASP A 199 32.16 -38.92 6.94
N LYS A 200 31.44 -38.02 7.59
CA LYS A 200 30.01 -38.15 7.90
C LYS A 200 29.18 -38.24 6.62
N GLY A 201 29.49 -37.42 5.59
CA GLY A 201 28.85 -37.50 4.30
C GLY A 201 29.03 -38.86 3.61
N GLU A 202 30.19 -39.47 3.76
CA GLU A 202 30.47 -40.81 3.22
C GLU A 202 29.68 -41.89 3.98
N GLU A 203 29.55 -41.79 5.30
CA GLU A 203 28.73 -42.69 6.11
C GLU A 203 27.26 -42.58 5.71
N VAL A 204 26.71 -41.35 5.57
CA VAL A 204 25.34 -41.11 5.12
C VAL A 204 25.12 -41.63 3.71
N LYS A 205 26.10 -41.47 2.80
CA LYS A 205 26.07 -42.05 1.44
C LYS A 205 25.94 -43.58 1.47
N LYS A 206 26.74 -44.25 2.30
CA LYS A 206 26.67 -45.71 2.46
C LYS A 206 25.28 -46.13 2.97
N ALA A 207 24.76 -45.47 3.98
CA ALA A 207 23.41 -45.75 4.50
C ALA A 207 22.30 -45.50 3.47
N VAL A 208 22.41 -44.48 2.60
CA VAL A 208 21.52 -44.23 1.46
C VAL A 208 21.54 -45.35 0.45
N LEU A 209 22.76 -45.88 0.15
CA LEU A 209 22.93 -47.01 -0.79
C LEU A 209 22.40 -48.32 -0.21
N GLU A 210 22.64 -48.59 1.07
CA GLU A 210 22.14 -49.80 1.78
C GLU A 210 20.61 -49.78 1.90
N ALA A 211 20.00 -48.59 2.16
CA ALA A 211 18.56 -48.42 2.20
C ALA A 211 17.90 -48.40 0.81
N ASN A 212 18.70 -48.50 -0.27
CA ASN A 212 18.27 -48.45 -1.67
C ASN A 212 17.37 -47.23 -2.02
N ILE A 213 17.66 -46.07 -1.39
CA ILE A 213 16.99 -44.81 -1.69
C ILE A 213 17.65 -44.18 -2.91
N THR A 214 16.86 -43.89 -3.96
CA THR A 214 17.40 -43.42 -5.25
C THR A 214 17.26 -41.90 -5.45
N GLY A 215 16.32 -41.28 -4.77
CA GLY A 215 15.90 -39.90 -5.00
C GLY A 215 14.91 -39.75 -6.16
N GLU A 216 14.41 -40.87 -6.69
CA GLU A 216 13.35 -40.93 -7.72
C GLU A 216 12.00 -41.34 -7.14
N GLU A 217 11.89 -41.42 -5.81
CA GLU A 217 10.69 -41.81 -5.13
C GLU A 217 9.58 -40.76 -5.33
N PHE A 218 8.35 -41.23 -5.57
CA PHE A 218 7.21 -40.35 -5.75
C PHE A 218 6.80 -39.68 -4.43
N GLY A 219 6.74 -38.36 -4.42
CA GLY A 219 6.21 -37.58 -3.29
C GLY A 219 4.70 -37.34 -3.38
N VAL A 220 4.18 -37.26 -4.60
CA VAL A 220 2.76 -36.99 -4.91
C VAL A 220 2.38 -37.78 -6.15
N LEU A 221 1.17 -38.31 -6.18
CA LEU A 221 0.58 -38.90 -7.38
C LEU A 221 -0.05 -37.80 -8.24
N THR A 222 0.32 -37.77 -9.51
CA THR A 222 -0.30 -36.86 -10.49
C THR A 222 -1.38 -37.59 -11.30
N PRO A 223 -2.35 -36.85 -11.89
CA PRO A 223 -3.36 -37.43 -12.78
C PRO A 223 -2.74 -38.25 -13.93
N GLU A 224 -1.63 -37.79 -14.50
CA GLU A 224 -0.91 -38.46 -15.61
C GLU A 224 -0.29 -39.78 -15.13
N MET A 225 0.27 -39.82 -13.92
CA MET A 225 0.80 -41.04 -13.32
C MET A 225 -0.29 -42.06 -13.06
N LEU A 226 -1.47 -41.63 -12.64
CA LEU A 226 -2.63 -42.49 -12.45
C LEU A 226 -3.15 -43.03 -13.78
N ALA A 227 -3.28 -42.16 -14.78
CA ALA A 227 -3.77 -42.57 -16.11
C ALA A 227 -2.82 -43.53 -16.83
N SER A 228 -1.51 -43.30 -16.75
CA SER A 228 -0.49 -44.15 -17.39
C SER A 228 -0.17 -45.41 -16.60
N GLY A 229 -0.56 -45.49 -15.33
CA GLY A 229 -0.19 -46.59 -14.45
C GLY A 229 1.30 -46.59 -14.02
N ALA A 230 2.04 -45.53 -14.30
CA ALA A 230 3.48 -45.41 -14.00
C ALA A 230 3.79 -45.60 -12.50
N TRP A 231 2.85 -45.22 -11.63
CA TRP A 231 3.00 -45.37 -10.18
C TRP A 231 3.16 -46.84 -9.71
N LYS A 232 2.72 -47.80 -10.50
CA LYS A 232 2.80 -49.25 -10.15
C LYS A 232 4.26 -49.76 -10.17
N ASN A 233 5.11 -49.12 -10.96
CA ASN A 233 6.52 -49.51 -11.17
C ASN A 233 7.52 -48.65 -10.37
N GLY A 234 7.00 -47.70 -9.57
CA GLY A 234 7.82 -46.81 -8.76
C GLY A 234 7.70 -47.06 -7.26
N SER A 235 8.58 -46.50 -6.48
CA SER A 235 8.52 -46.50 -5.02
C SER A 235 8.01 -45.16 -4.49
N PHE A 236 7.32 -45.20 -3.35
CA PHE A 236 6.84 -43.99 -2.70
C PHE A 236 7.80 -43.51 -1.62
N ARG A 237 7.99 -42.22 -1.56
CA ARG A 237 8.73 -41.58 -0.48
C ARG A 237 8.00 -41.78 0.84
N PRO A 238 8.67 -42.21 1.92
CA PRO A 238 8.05 -42.30 3.23
C PRO A 238 7.48 -40.93 3.66
N TYR A 239 6.26 -40.96 4.17
CA TYR A 239 5.63 -39.73 4.68
C TYR A 239 6.26 -39.32 6.01
N GLY A 240 6.87 -38.15 6.05
CA GLY A 240 7.51 -37.61 7.24
C GLY A 240 6.48 -36.93 8.16
N ILE A 241 5.90 -37.67 9.09
CA ILE A 241 4.89 -37.14 10.05
C ILE A 241 5.46 -36.00 10.90
N ASN A 242 6.76 -36.04 11.17
CA ASN A 242 7.46 -35.04 11.99
C ASN A 242 8.01 -33.85 11.19
N ALA A 243 7.86 -33.87 9.86
CA ALA A 243 8.30 -32.75 9.05
C ALA A 243 7.38 -31.53 9.33
N PRO A 244 7.93 -30.39 9.76
CA PRO A 244 7.12 -29.21 9.98
C PRO A 244 6.46 -28.78 8.66
N THR A 245 5.16 -28.54 8.70
CA THR A 245 4.44 -27.95 7.57
C THR A 245 4.96 -26.55 7.30
N SER A 246 4.89 -26.10 6.04
CA SER A 246 5.19 -24.70 5.72
C SER A 246 4.29 -23.79 6.55
N ARG A 247 4.90 -22.81 7.22
CA ARG A 247 4.13 -21.80 7.95
C ARG A 247 3.38 -20.94 6.95
N LEU A 248 2.09 -21.19 6.80
CA LEU A 248 1.20 -20.23 6.18
C LEU A 248 1.03 -19.07 7.18
N ILE A 249 1.39 -17.88 6.77
CA ILE A 249 1.09 -16.68 7.53
C ILE A 249 -0.27 -16.20 7.04
N PRO A 250 -1.38 -16.49 7.76
CA PRO A 250 -2.70 -16.04 7.34
C PRO A 250 -2.76 -14.52 7.34
N GLY A 251 -3.61 -13.97 6.48
CA GLY A 251 -4.01 -12.58 6.57
C GLY A 251 -4.72 -12.32 7.90
N ARG A 252 -4.69 -11.07 8.37
CA ARG A 252 -5.45 -10.60 9.53
C ARG A 252 -6.30 -9.41 9.11
N HIS A 253 -7.47 -9.31 9.68
CA HIS A 253 -8.26 -8.11 9.60
C HIS A 253 -7.58 -6.97 10.36
N ASN A 254 -7.88 -5.75 9.96
CA ASN A 254 -7.49 -4.58 10.74
C ASN A 254 -8.37 -4.53 12.01
N ALA A 255 -7.75 -4.45 13.19
CA ALA A 255 -8.46 -4.42 14.46
C ALA A 255 -9.49 -3.27 14.55
N TYR A 256 -9.19 -2.11 13.92
CA TYR A 256 -10.14 -1.01 13.84
C TYR A 256 -11.35 -1.36 12.94
N GLY A 257 -11.13 -2.00 11.80
CA GLY A 257 -12.22 -2.50 10.95
C GLY A 257 -13.12 -3.53 11.66
N ASP A 258 -12.52 -4.44 12.40
CA ASP A 258 -13.25 -5.41 13.22
C ASP A 258 -14.06 -4.72 14.32
N TYR A 259 -13.51 -3.67 14.95
CA TYR A 259 -14.22 -2.86 15.94
C TYR A 259 -15.44 -2.16 15.32
N LEU A 260 -15.29 -1.52 14.14
CA LEU A 260 -16.43 -0.89 13.46
C LEU A 260 -17.53 -1.90 13.13
N GLN A 261 -17.16 -3.08 12.65
CA GLN A 261 -18.12 -4.14 12.36
C GLN A 261 -18.83 -4.62 13.64
N TRP A 262 -18.10 -4.80 14.72
CA TRP A 262 -18.66 -5.18 16.00
C TRP A 262 -19.67 -4.15 16.54
N VAL A 263 -19.41 -2.84 16.37
CA VAL A 263 -20.36 -1.79 16.73
C VAL A 263 -21.63 -1.87 15.88
N LYS A 264 -21.50 -2.08 14.57
CA LYS A 264 -22.63 -2.29 13.66
C LYS A 264 -23.48 -3.48 14.10
N ASP A 265 -22.85 -4.60 14.40
CA ASP A 265 -23.53 -5.83 14.83
C ASP A 265 -24.30 -5.59 16.15
N LYS A 266 -23.71 -4.85 17.11
CA LYS A 266 -24.38 -4.48 18.35
C LYS A 266 -25.63 -3.62 18.12
N LEU A 267 -25.51 -2.56 17.31
CA LEU A 267 -26.65 -1.67 17.03
C LEU A 267 -27.74 -2.40 16.25
N THR A 268 -27.38 -3.23 15.30
CA THR A 268 -28.35 -4.08 14.56
C THR A 268 -29.06 -5.05 15.50
N ALA A 269 -28.34 -5.67 16.45
CA ALA A 269 -28.92 -6.56 17.45
C ALA A 269 -29.90 -5.83 18.40
N LEU A 270 -29.74 -4.52 18.60
CA LEU A 270 -30.68 -3.67 19.35
C LEU A 270 -31.88 -3.21 18.50
N GLY A 271 -32.00 -3.67 17.26
CA GLY A 271 -33.09 -3.39 16.34
C GLY A 271 -32.96 -2.06 15.59
N PHE A 272 -31.75 -1.55 15.43
CA PHE A 272 -31.49 -0.40 14.57
C PHE A 272 -31.32 -0.84 13.11
N GLU A 273 -31.82 -0.04 12.18
CA GLU A 273 -31.56 -0.17 10.75
C GLU A 273 -30.38 0.71 10.36
N GLU A 274 -29.41 0.16 9.61
CA GLU A 274 -28.25 0.93 9.14
C GLU A 274 -28.63 1.80 7.96
N PHE A 275 -28.18 3.05 7.95
CA PHE A 275 -28.23 3.96 6.81
C PHE A 275 -26.82 4.34 6.34
N ASP A 276 -26.73 4.72 5.07
CA ASP A 276 -25.52 5.26 4.46
C ASP A 276 -25.90 6.34 3.45
N GLY A 277 -24.91 7.08 2.97
CA GLY A 277 -25.11 8.15 1.98
C GLY A 277 -23.80 8.71 1.42
N PRO A 278 -23.92 9.67 0.48
CA PRO A 278 -22.78 10.21 -0.25
C PRO A 278 -21.83 11.00 0.65
N LEU A 279 -20.54 11.02 0.28
CA LEU A 279 -19.52 11.84 0.95
C LEU A 279 -19.63 13.31 0.58
N VAL A 280 -20.03 13.59 -0.67
CA VAL A 280 -20.27 14.94 -1.18
C VAL A 280 -21.74 15.26 -0.99
N GLU A 281 -21.99 16.32 -0.27
CA GLU A 281 -23.30 16.86 0.02
C GLU A 281 -23.41 18.32 -0.45
N ASN A 282 -24.52 18.95 -0.20
CA ASN A 282 -24.67 20.38 -0.40
C ASN A 282 -24.91 21.09 0.96
N GLU A 283 -24.80 22.40 0.97
CA GLU A 283 -25.04 23.21 2.19
C GLU A 283 -26.46 23.04 2.74
N PHE A 284 -27.42 22.70 1.87
CA PHE A 284 -28.78 22.38 2.31
C PHE A 284 -28.78 21.25 3.33
N TRP A 285 -28.29 20.09 2.96
CA TRP A 285 -28.26 18.93 3.85
C TRP A 285 -27.22 19.06 4.96
N ASN A 286 -26.06 19.68 4.67
CA ASN A 286 -24.99 19.84 5.65
C ASN A 286 -25.33 20.85 6.77
N GLY A 287 -26.25 21.77 6.53
CA GLY A 287 -26.56 22.82 7.49
C GLY A 287 -28.00 23.28 7.50
N ASP A 288 -28.61 23.64 6.37
CA ASP A 288 -29.93 24.27 6.36
C ASP A 288 -31.04 23.35 6.86
N ALA A 289 -31.06 22.08 6.41
CA ALA A 289 -32.01 21.06 6.87
C ALA A 289 -31.88 20.75 8.38
N LEU A 290 -30.77 21.09 8.98
CA LEU A 290 -30.49 21.01 10.41
C LEU A 290 -30.79 22.34 11.13
N PHE A 291 -31.52 23.26 10.49
CA PHE A 291 -31.87 24.55 11.03
C PHE A 291 -30.71 25.41 11.52
N MET A 292 -29.51 25.18 10.95
CA MET A 292 -28.36 26.05 11.19
C MET A 292 -28.48 27.31 10.34
N PRO A 293 -28.43 28.53 10.93
CA PRO A 293 -28.53 29.76 10.14
C PRO A 293 -27.44 29.83 9.07
N GLN A 294 -27.83 30.25 7.87
CA GLN A 294 -26.84 30.60 6.84
C GLN A 294 -26.01 31.77 7.37
N PHE A 295 -24.76 31.85 7.07
CA PHE A 295 -23.86 32.95 7.50
C PHE A 295 -23.74 33.16 9.03
N HIS A 296 -24.13 32.19 9.84
CA HIS A 296 -23.90 32.23 11.29
C HIS A 296 -22.54 31.58 11.63
N SER A 297 -21.85 32.13 12.65
CA SER A 297 -20.59 31.59 13.15
C SER A 297 -20.62 30.11 13.54
N ALA A 298 -21.79 29.56 13.84
CA ALA A 298 -21.97 28.13 14.06
C ALA A 298 -21.62 27.26 12.84
N ARG A 299 -21.60 27.83 11.62
CA ARG A 299 -21.15 27.14 10.40
C ARG A 299 -19.63 27.24 10.21
N ASP A 300 -19.00 28.31 10.73
CA ASP A 300 -17.56 28.50 10.68
C ASP A 300 -16.80 27.53 11.61
N ILE A 301 -17.48 27.02 12.64
CA ILE A 301 -16.90 26.00 13.57
C ILE A 301 -16.58 24.70 12.84
N HIS A 302 -17.27 24.44 11.77
CA HIS A 302 -17.06 23.31 10.90
C HIS A 302 -16.35 23.82 9.64
N ASP A 303 -15.04 23.90 9.67
CA ASP A 303 -14.25 24.24 8.49
C ASP A 303 -14.48 23.19 7.41
N VAL A 304 -15.44 23.50 6.52
CA VAL A 304 -15.88 22.56 5.48
C VAL A 304 -14.98 22.59 4.26
N TYR A 305 -14.74 21.42 3.69
CA TYR A 305 -14.12 21.31 2.38
C TYR A 305 -15.14 21.54 1.28
N TYR A 306 -14.98 22.63 0.53
CA TYR A 306 -15.82 22.93 -0.62
C TYR A 306 -15.35 22.22 -1.89
N VAL A 307 -16.30 21.70 -2.65
CA VAL A 307 -16.00 21.08 -3.96
C VAL A 307 -15.70 22.17 -4.98
N LYS A 308 -14.59 22.02 -5.68
CA LYS A 308 -14.11 23.00 -6.67
C LYS A 308 -14.90 22.94 -7.98
N ASP A 309 -15.30 21.75 -8.41
CA ASP A 309 -16.01 21.51 -9.66
C ASP A 309 -16.77 20.17 -9.61
N PRO A 310 -18.10 20.18 -9.78
CA PRO A 310 -18.99 21.36 -9.85
C PRO A 310 -19.17 22.04 -8.47
N VAL A 311 -19.22 23.37 -8.47
CA VAL A 311 -19.38 24.17 -7.24
C VAL A 311 -20.78 24.00 -6.64
N HIS A 312 -21.81 23.90 -7.47
CA HIS A 312 -23.20 23.80 -7.07
C HIS A 312 -23.84 22.49 -7.53
N CYS A 313 -24.72 21.94 -6.71
CA CYS A 313 -25.56 20.82 -7.12
C CYS A 313 -26.59 21.30 -8.17
N ARG A 314 -27.08 20.35 -8.99
CA ARG A 314 -28.07 20.66 -10.04
C ARG A 314 -29.42 21.01 -9.45
N GLN A 315 -29.85 20.26 -8.45
CA GLN A 315 -31.19 20.38 -7.84
C GLN A 315 -31.13 19.91 -6.40
N ILE A 316 -31.99 20.51 -5.58
CA ILE A 316 -32.34 20.06 -4.23
C ILE A 316 -33.78 19.56 -4.28
N GLU A 317 -34.07 18.51 -3.54
CA GLU A 317 -35.35 17.82 -3.59
C GLU A 317 -36.48 18.65 -2.95
N GLU A 318 -37.60 18.74 -3.67
CA GLU A 318 -38.86 19.31 -3.15
C GLU A 318 -39.71 18.19 -2.52
N PRO A 319 -40.53 18.49 -1.48
CA PRO A 319 -40.82 19.82 -0.94
C PRO A 319 -39.87 20.32 0.15
N TRP A 320 -38.75 19.60 0.37
CA TRP A 320 -37.88 19.86 1.52
C TRP A 320 -37.24 21.24 1.46
N LEU A 321 -36.79 21.68 0.28
CA LEU A 321 -36.17 22.99 0.10
C LEU A 321 -37.12 24.11 0.53
N ASP A 322 -38.34 24.10 0.04
CA ASP A 322 -39.34 25.12 0.38
C ASP A 322 -39.74 25.11 1.86
N ASN A 323 -39.91 23.91 2.43
CA ASN A 323 -40.26 23.77 3.84
C ASN A 323 -39.13 24.30 4.75
N VAL A 324 -37.88 23.96 4.47
CA VAL A 324 -36.71 24.41 5.24
C VAL A 324 -36.54 25.93 5.07
N ALA A 325 -36.62 26.47 3.84
CA ALA A 325 -36.50 27.90 3.59
C ALA A 325 -37.55 28.71 4.38
N ARG A 326 -38.81 28.31 4.32
CA ARG A 326 -39.89 28.94 5.12
C ARG A 326 -39.63 28.85 6.63
N THR A 327 -39.13 27.71 7.10
CA THR A 327 -38.79 27.51 8.50
C THR A 327 -37.67 28.45 8.96
N HIS A 328 -36.64 28.64 8.13
CA HIS A 328 -35.56 29.61 8.41
C HIS A 328 -36.09 31.06 8.41
N GLU A 329 -36.94 31.44 7.47
CA GLU A 329 -37.42 32.80 7.31
C GLU A 329 -38.41 33.23 8.40
N ASN A 330 -39.36 32.36 8.73
CA ASN A 330 -40.47 32.75 9.59
C ASN A 330 -40.99 31.64 10.52
N GLY A 331 -40.28 30.52 10.61
CA GLY A 331 -40.62 29.37 11.44
C GLY A 331 -41.57 28.36 10.80
N GLY A 332 -42.07 28.60 9.58
CA GLY A 332 -42.98 27.69 8.89
C GLY A 332 -44.16 27.25 9.75
N ASP A 333 -44.40 25.93 9.77
CA ASP A 333 -45.53 25.33 10.52
C ASP A 333 -45.13 24.89 11.94
N THR A 334 -44.01 25.37 12.47
CA THR A 334 -43.47 24.93 13.76
C THR A 334 -43.93 25.74 14.96
N GLY A 335 -44.55 26.90 14.73
CA GLY A 335 -44.93 27.87 15.76
C GLY A 335 -43.75 28.74 16.25
N SER A 336 -42.56 28.56 15.69
CA SER A 336 -41.40 29.41 15.95
C SER A 336 -41.41 30.65 15.05
N ARG A 337 -40.48 31.59 15.32
CA ARG A 337 -40.31 32.79 14.47
C ARG A 337 -39.26 32.58 13.39
N GLY A 338 -38.62 31.40 13.32
CA GLY A 338 -37.45 31.17 12.49
C GLY A 338 -36.27 32.05 12.90
N TRP A 339 -35.35 32.24 11.98
CA TRP A 339 -34.19 33.10 12.15
C TRP A 339 -34.44 34.53 11.64
N GLY A 340 -35.48 34.75 10.83
CA GLY A 340 -35.91 36.06 10.38
C GLY A 340 -35.03 36.72 9.31
N TYR A 341 -34.28 35.94 8.56
CA TYR A 341 -33.50 36.41 7.42
C TYR A 341 -34.08 35.85 6.10
N LYS A 342 -33.71 36.48 5.00
CA LYS A 342 -34.07 35.99 3.67
C LYS A 342 -33.17 34.79 3.32
N PHE A 343 -33.78 33.64 3.05
CA PHE A 343 -33.04 32.42 2.70
C PHE A 343 -32.33 32.56 1.37
N ASP A 344 -31.04 32.18 1.31
CA ASP A 344 -30.21 32.22 0.11
C ASP A 344 -30.22 30.88 -0.60
N HIS A 345 -30.98 30.81 -1.72
CA HIS A 345 -31.11 29.62 -2.57
C HIS A 345 -29.87 29.31 -3.41
N GLU A 346 -28.94 30.23 -3.57
CA GLU A 346 -27.69 29.97 -4.26
C GLU A 346 -26.67 29.35 -3.31
N PHE A 347 -26.51 29.93 -2.13
CA PHE A 347 -25.65 29.42 -1.07
C PHE A 347 -25.98 27.97 -0.72
N THR A 348 -27.24 27.64 -0.51
CA THR A 348 -27.69 26.29 -0.11
C THR A 348 -27.30 25.18 -1.11
N ARG A 349 -27.05 25.54 -2.38
CA ARG A 349 -26.65 24.60 -3.44
C ARG A 349 -25.16 24.31 -3.51
N ARG A 350 -24.32 25.03 -2.77
CA ARG A 350 -22.88 24.81 -2.78
C ARG A 350 -22.54 23.41 -2.30
N GLN A 351 -21.68 22.73 -3.03
CA GLN A 351 -21.27 21.36 -2.70
C GLN A 351 -20.08 21.35 -1.74
N VAL A 352 -20.18 20.46 -0.75
CA VAL A 352 -19.20 20.29 0.35
C VAL A 352 -18.93 18.82 0.60
N LEU A 353 -17.80 18.50 1.19
CA LEU A 353 -17.66 17.22 1.89
C LEU A 353 -18.40 17.34 3.22
N ARG A 354 -19.24 16.36 3.56
CA ARG A 354 -20.04 16.40 4.79
C ARG A 354 -19.15 16.57 6.03
N SER A 355 -19.44 17.58 6.85
CA SER A 355 -18.68 17.91 8.06
C SER A 355 -19.17 17.17 9.31
N GLN A 356 -20.33 16.53 9.22
CA GLN A 356 -20.97 15.78 10.29
C GLN A 356 -21.86 14.67 9.72
N GLY A 357 -22.05 13.63 10.49
CA GLY A 357 -22.90 12.51 10.10
C GLY A 357 -24.39 12.81 10.19
N THR A 358 -24.78 13.82 10.97
CA THR A 358 -26.17 14.28 11.16
C THR A 358 -26.84 14.68 9.83
N VAL A 359 -26.08 15.01 8.80
CA VAL A 359 -26.53 15.13 7.41
C VAL A 359 -27.34 13.91 6.99
N LEU A 360 -26.84 12.72 7.26
CA LEU A 360 -27.52 11.48 6.87
C LEU A 360 -28.72 11.18 7.75
N SER A 361 -28.71 11.63 9.00
CA SER A 361 -29.89 11.61 9.87
C SER A 361 -31.02 12.46 9.29
N ALA A 362 -30.70 13.66 8.78
CA ALA A 362 -31.67 14.53 8.09
C ALA A 362 -32.25 13.86 6.83
N HIS A 363 -31.40 13.27 5.99
CA HIS A 363 -31.85 12.48 4.84
C HIS A 363 -32.76 11.31 5.25
N GLN A 364 -32.40 10.62 6.33
CA GLN A 364 -33.19 9.48 6.81
C GLN A 364 -34.57 9.90 7.31
N LEU A 365 -34.73 11.08 7.94
CA LEU A 365 -36.01 11.58 8.39
C LEU A 365 -37.05 11.70 7.26
N THR A 366 -36.61 12.06 6.04
CA THR A 366 -37.55 12.23 4.90
C THR A 366 -38.20 10.93 4.42
N LYS A 367 -37.67 9.77 4.82
CA LYS A 367 -38.12 8.43 4.40
C LYS A 367 -38.34 7.47 5.58
N ALA A 368 -38.12 7.95 6.80
CA ALA A 368 -38.20 7.13 8.00
C ALA A 368 -39.62 6.67 8.30
N LYS A 369 -39.77 5.45 8.79
CA LYS A 369 -41.02 4.89 9.29
C LYS A 369 -41.12 5.19 10.79
N VAL A 370 -42.25 5.69 11.24
CA VAL A 370 -42.54 5.98 12.67
C VAL A 370 -43.34 4.81 13.26
N PRO A 371 -42.94 4.22 14.40
CA PRO A 371 -41.68 4.45 15.12
C PRO A 371 -40.47 3.81 14.40
N GLY A 372 -39.27 4.34 14.67
CA GLY A 372 -38.06 3.83 14.02
C GLY A 372 -36.78 4.08 14.81
N LYS A 373 -35.79 3.27 14.52
CA LYS A 373 -34.43 3.35 15.06
C LYS A 373 -33.45 3.20 13.92
N TYR A 374 -32.63 4.18 13.67
CA TYR A 374 -31.69 4.19 12.56
C TYR A 374 -30.31 4.63 13.04
N PHE A 375 -29.25 4.06 12.44
CA PHE A 375 -27.87 4.44 12.72
C PHE A 375 -27.02 4.40 11.46
N GLY A 376 -25.87 5.07 11.50
CA GLY A 376 -24.82 4.94 10.50
C GLY A 376 -23.45 5.12 11.13
N ILE A 377 -22.46 4.43 10.59
CA ILE A 377 -21.04 4.70 10.86
C ILE A 377 -20.51 5.42 9.64
N VAL A 378 -20.31 6.72 9.78
CA VAL A 378 -20.15 7.62 8.65
C VAL A 378 -18.86 8.42 8.72
N ARG A 379 -18.18 8.52 7.59
CA ARG A 379 -16.95 9.32 7.48
C ARG A 379 -17.31 10.79 7.30
N CYS A 380 -16.71 11.65 8.10
CA CYS A 380 -16.88 13.10 8.09
C CYS A 380 -15.53 13.77 7.84
N PHE A 381 -15.59 15.03 7.38
CA PHE A 381 -14.41 15.78 6.96
C PHE A 381 -14.43 17.18 7.57
N ARG A 382 -13.33 17.58 8.24
CA ARG A 382 -13.15 18.92 8.79
C ARG A 382 -11.73 19.39 8.52
N TYR A 383 -11.57 20.68 8.30
CA TYR A 383 -10.24 21.28 8.10
C TYR A 383 -9.55 21.52 9.46
N ASP A 384 -9.41 20.44 10.23
CA ASP A 384 -8.73 20.48 11.52
C ASP A 384 -7.24 20.17 11.38
N GLN A 385 -6.43 20.75 12.27
CA GLN A 385 -5.02 20.38 12.37
C GLN A 385 -4.93 19.01 13.05
N GLY A 386 -4.31 18.03 12.36
CA GLY A 386 -4.16 16.68 12.86
C GLY A 386 -3.29 16.60 14.12
N ASP A 387 -3.86 16.08 15.21
CA ASP A 387 -3.16 15.80 16.46
C ASP A 387 -3.51 14.40 17.00
N ALA A 388 -3.25 14.10 18.26
CA ALA A 388 -3.56 12.81 18.87
C ALA A 388 -5.07 12.53 18.99
N THR A 389 -5.92 13.56 18.89
CA THR A 389 -7.37 13.52 19.12
C THR A 389 -8.20 14.07 17.97
N HIS A 390 -7.58 14.69 16.98
CA HIS A 390 -8.23 15.28 15.81
C HIS A 390 -7.58 14.79 14.51
N GLY A 391 -8.42 14.54 13.51
CA GLY A 391 -8.01 14.20 12.14
C GLY A 391 -8.76 15.05 11.12
N ALA A 392 -8.19 15.25 9.94
CA ALA A 392 -8.85 15.95 8.84
C ALA A 392 -10.09 15.19 8.33
N ASP A 393 -10.14 13.90 8.58
CA ASP A 393 -11.30 13.03 8.38
C ASP A 393 -11.39 12.05 9.55
N PHE A 394 -12.61 11.69 9.90
CA PHE A 394 -12.90 10.84 11.05
C PHE A 394 -14.24 10.15 10.87
N TYR A 395 -14.44 9.09 11.63
CA TYR A 395 -15.74 8.41 11.65
C TYR A 395 -16.59 8.86 12.83
N GLN A 396 -17.89 9.09 12.56
CA GLN A 396 -18.91 9.26 13.58
C GLN A 396 -19.87 8.07 13.55
N THR A 397 -20.35 7.66 14.73
CA THR A 397 -21.58 6.91 14.82
C THR A 397 -22.72 7.92 15.00
N GLU A 398 -23.56 7.97 14.00
CA GLU A 398 -24.78 8.79 13.98
C GLU A 398 -25.98 7.92 14.23
N GLY A 399 -27.04 8.51 14.74
CA GLY A 399 -28.30 7.80 14.77
C GLY A 399 -29.46 8.63 15.27
N ILE A 400 -30.66 8.13 14.95
CA ILE A 400 -31.92 8.69 15.37
C ILE A 400 -32.85 7.60 15.90
N VAL A 401 -33.60 7.95 16.94
CA VAL A 401 -34.72 7.16 17.43
C VAL A 401 -35.93 8.06 17.51
N HIS A 402 -37.03 7.71 16.88
CA HIS A 402 -38.21 8.52 16.84
C HIS A 402 -39.48 7.70 17.10
N GLY A 403 -40.47 8.37 17.69
CA GLY A 403 -41.75 7.81 18.09
C GLY A 403 -42.39 8.67 19.17
N ASP A 404 -43.67 8.44 19.46
CA ASP A 404 -44.42 9.24 20.42
C ASP A 404 -43.97 9.06 21.88
N ASP A 405 -43.38 7.90 22.20
CA ASP A 405 -42.98 7.51 23.56
C ASP A 405 -41.51 7.80 23.88
N VAL A 406 -40.73 8.39 22.94
CA VAL A 406 -39.31 8.65 23.18
C VAL A 406 -39.08 9.97 23.89
N ASN A 407 -38.09 10.03 24.77
CA ASN A 407 -37.78 11.18 25.61
C ASN A 407 -36.30 11.23 26.02
N LEU A 408 -35.92 12.29 26.73
CA LEU A 408 -34.55 12.51 27.18
C LEU A 408 -33.96 11.34 27.99
N ARG A 409 -34.78 10.66 28.81
CA ARG A 409 -34.32 9.52 29.62
C ARG A 409 -33.90 8.35 28.73
N ASN A 410 -34.62 8.11 27.64
CA ASN A 410 -34.27 7.09 26.65
C ASN A 410 -32.93 7.45 25.98
N LEU A 411 -32.73 8.73 25.62
CA LEU A 411 -31.47 9.22 25.06
C LEU A 411 -30.30 8.99 26.03
N LEU A 412 -30.44 9.38 27.30
CA LEU A 412 -29.40 9.16 28.31
C LEU A 412 -29.06 7.68 28.48
N GLY A 413 -30.05 6.79 28.40
CA GLY A 413 -29.82 5.33 28.42
C GLY A 413 -28.99 4.84 27.23
N LEU A 414 -29.26 5.34 26.03
CA LEU A 414 -28.45 5.02 24.82
C LEU A 414 -27.04 5.56 24.96
N LEU A 415 -26.85 6.80 25.39
CA LEU A 415 -25.55 7.41 25.59
C LEU A 415 -24.71 6.66 26.63
N LYS A 416 -25.36 6.17 27.69
CA LYS A 416 -24.72 5.32 28.69
C LYS A 416 -24.19 4.02 28.06
N MET A 417 -25.02 3.34 27.27
CA MET A 417 -24.63 2.13 26.56
C MET A 417 -23.44 2.39 25.63
N PHE A 418 -23.42 3.50 24.87
CA PHE A 418 -22.28 3.86 24.05
C PHE A 418 -20.99 4.05 24.86
N ALA A 419 -21.07 4.75 25.98
CA ALA A 419 -19.91 5.04 26.81
C ALA A 419 -19.38 3.78 27.53
N GLU A 420 -20.25 3.00 28.17
CA GLU A 420 -19.84 1.84 28.98
C GLU A 420 -19.57 0.60 28.12
N GLU A 421 -20.49 0.25 27.19
CA GLU A 421 -20.38 -1.02 26.47
C GLU A 421 -19.60 -0.91 25.16
N ILE A 422 -19.65 0.23 24.46
CA ILE A 422 -18.99 0.37 23.16
C ILE A 422 -17.60 1.00 23.32
N ALA A 423 -17.46 2.06 24.12
CA ALA A 423 -16.18 2.67 24.40
C ALA A 423 -15.40 1.95 25.52
N GLY A 424 -16.09 1.22 26.41
CA GLY A 424 -15.46 0.55 27.56
C GLY A 424 -15.03 1.54 28.63
N ALA A 425 -15.73 2.66 28.81
CA ALA A 425 -15.39 3.69 29.78
C ALA A 425 -15.97 3.37 31.16
N ASP A 426 -15.14 3.47 32.20
CA ASP A 426 -15.57 3.31 33.59
C ASP A 426 -16.28 4.55 34.15
N GLU A 427 -15.93 5.73 33.67
CA GLU A 427 -16.47 7.01 34.11
C GLU A 427 -17.07 7.80 32.95
N VAL A 428 -18.34 8.20 33.09
CA VAL A 428 -19.12 8.96 32.10
C VAL A 428 -19.68 10.22 32.74
N LYS A 429 -19.67 11.32 31.98
CA LYS A 429 -20.20 12.60 32.40
C LYS A 429 -21.08 13.19 31.31
N TYR A 430 -22.28 13.65 31.66
CA TYR A 430 -23.18 14.36 30.77
C TYR A 430 -23.16 15.85 31.13
N VAL A 431 -22.91 16.68 30.13
CA VAL A 431 -22.84 18.13 30.27
C VAL A 431 -23.91 18.77 29.37
N PRO A 432 -24.65 19.76 29.82
CA PRO A 432 -25.50 20.54 28.91
C PRO A 432 -24.65 21.15 27.80
N GLY A 433 -25.08 20.95 26.56
CA GLY A 433 -24.44 21.51 25.37
C GLY A 433 -25.37 22.43 24.63
N TYR A 434 -24.91 23.03 23.53
CA TYR A 434 -25.70 23.78 22.59
C TYR A 434 -25.42 23.35 21.16
N PHE A 435 -26.47 22.92 20.46
CA PHE A 435 -26.44 22.67 19.02
C PHE A 435 -27.68 23.34 18.39
N PRO A 436 -27.54 23.98 17.20
CA PRO A 436 -28.65 24.70 16.55
C PRO A 436 -29.88 23.84 16.29
N PHE A 437 -29.71 22.55 16.13
CA PHE A 437 -30.71 21.57 15.69
C PHE A 437 -31.34 20.76 16.83
N THR A 438 -30.84 20.84 18.06
CA THR A 438 -31.37 20.08 19.21
C THR A 438 -31.76 20.97 20.40
N GLU A 439 -32.83 20.57 21.14
CA GLU A 439 -33.25 21.14 22.41
C GLU A 439 -34.06 20.08 23.18
N PRO A 440 -33.60 19.59 24.34
CA PRO A 440 -32.30 19.86 24.96
C PRO A 440 -31.12 19.24 24.21
N SER A 441 -29.94 19.83 24.43
CA SER A 441 -28.67 19.36 23.90
C SER A 441 -27.76 18.88 25.03
N ILE A 442 -27.00 17.78 24.77
CA ILE A 442 -26.12 17.14 25.75
C ILE A 442 -24.80 16.81 25.07
N GLU A 443 -23.70 17.05 25.76
CA GLU A 443 -22.38 16.53 25.43
C GLU A 443 -22.03 15.34 26.34
N VAL A 444 -21.48 14.31 25.77
CA VAL A 444 -21.00 13.11 26.48
C VAL A 444 -19.50 13.16 26.60
N HIS A 445 -19.02 13.08 27.83
CA HIS A 445 -17.59 13.00 28.12
C HIS A 445 -17.29 11.66 28.81
N ILE A 446 -16.17 11.05 28.42
CA ILE A 446 -15.64 9.83 29.04
C ILE A 446 -14.22 10.10 29.54
N LYS A 447 -13.78 9.30 30.49
CA LYS A 447 -12.45 9.42 31.08
C LYS A 447 -11.52 8.35 30.54
N HIS A 448 -10.55 8.78 29.74
CA HIS A 448 -9.48 7.91 29.24
C HIS A 448 -8.38 7.79 30.31
N PRO A 449 -7.78 6.59 30.52
CA PRO A 449 -6.74 6.39 31.54
C PRO A 449 -5.52 7.31 31.40
N VAL A 450 -5.13 7.66 30.18
CA VAL A 450 -3.94 8.46 29.87
C VAL A 450 -4.32 9.91 29.49
N LEU A 451 -5.31 10.08 28.61
CA LEU A 451 -5.70 11.39 28.05
C LEU A 451 -6.60 12.21 29.00
N GLY A 452 -7.13 11.59 30.06
CA GLY A 452 -8.07 12.24 30.96
C GLY A 452 -9.48 12.38 30.39
N TRP A 453 -10.24 13.39 30.83
CA TRP A 453 -11.57 13.66 30.32
C TRP A 453 -11.53 14.22 28.91
N PHE A 454 -12.27 13.62 27.99
CA PHE A 454 -12.48 14.15 26.65
C PHE A 454 -13.91 13.93 26.18
N GLU A 455 -14.35 14.81 25.30
CA GLU A 455 -15.65 14.74 24.68
C GLU A 455 -15.75 13.57 23.71
N LEU A 456 -16.83 12.79 23.85
CA LEU A 456 -17.17 11.71 22.93
C LEU A 456 -17.99 12.24 21.75
N GLY A 457 -18.88 13.18 22.02
CA GLY A 457 -19.71 13.84 21.05
C GLY A 457 -21.00 14.41 21.64
N GLY A 458 -21.85 14.94 20.76
CA GLY A 458 -23.11 15.58 21.09
C GLY A 458 -24.31 14.70 20.83
N ALA A 459 -25.40 14.99 21.58
CA ALA A 459 -26.69 14.37 21.41
C ALA A 459 -27.81 15.32 21.84
N GLY A 460 -29.04 15.03 21.46
CA GLY A 460 -30.19 15.85 21.88
C GLY A 460 -31.51 15.34 21.31
N ILE A 461 -32.54 16.12 21.52
CA ILE A 461 -33.83 15.93 20.85
C ILE A 461 -33.90 16.94 19.72
N PHE A 462 -34.16 16.50 18.49
CA PHE A 462 -34.32 17.43 17.38
C PHE A 462 -35.46 18.41 17.61
N ARG A 463 -35.19 19.66 17.29
CA ARG A 463 -36.19 20.74 17.37
C ARG A 463 -37.29 20.53 16.33
N PRO A 464 -38.51 21.01 16.60
CA PRO A 464 -39.61 20.97 15.62
C PRO A 464 -39.23 21.60 14.27
N GLU A 465 -38.36 22.61 14.26
CA GLU A 465 -37.91 23.28 13.04
C GLU A 465 -37.12 22.32 12.12
N VAL A 466 -36.49 21.30 12.66
CA VAL A 466 -35.82 20.24 11.89
C VAL A 466 -36.82 19.16 11.48
N THR A 467 -37.57 18.62 12.46
CA THR A 467 -38.40 17.44 12.21
C THR A 467 -39.62 17.75 11.34
N LYS A 468 -40.35 18.82 11.59
CA LYS A 468 -41.53 19.18 10.81
C LYS A 468 -41.21 19.62 9.40
N SER A 469 -40.11 20.36 9.20
CA SER A 469 -39.65 20.74 7.86
C SER A 469 -39.30 19.53 6.99
N LEU A 470 -38.89 18.42 7.60
CA LEU A 470 -38.57 17.14 6.96
C LEU A 470 -39.71 16.10 7.06
N GLY A 471 -40.95 16.54 7.45
CA GLY A 471 -42.15 15.71 7.40
C GLY A 471 -42.35 14.77 8.59
N VAL A 472 -41.66 14.97 9.72
CA VAL A 472 -41.81 14.18 10.94
C VAL A 472 -42.41 15.00 12.07
N ASP A 473 -43.53 14.57 12.60
CA ASP A 473 -44.28 15.26 13.67
C ASP A 473 -44.32 14.44 14.98
N CYS A 474 -43.20 13.91 15.38
CA CYS A 474 -42.99 13.23 16.66
C CYS A 474 -41.60 13.54 17.22
N PRO A 475 -41.36 13.31 18.52
CA PRO A 475 -40.01 13.46 19.09
C PRO A 475 -38.97 12.58 18.39
N VAL A 476 -37.80 13.16 18.13
CA VAL A 476 -36.64 12.49 17.51
C VAL A 476 -35.42 12.67 18.40
N LEU A 477 -34.95 11.59 18.98
CA LEU A 477 -33.65 11.54 19.66
C LEU A 477 -32.57 11.43 18.61
N ALA A 478 -31.48 12.18 18.77
CA ALA A 478 -30.36 12.16 17.85
C ALA A 478 -29.02 12.16 18.60
N TRP A 479 -28.05 11.52 18.05
CA TRP A 479 -26.67 11.58 18.54
C TRP A 479 -25.67 11.57 17.38
N GLY A 480 -24.51 12.22 17.63
CA GLY A 480 -23.34 12.18 16.76
C GLY A 480 -22.09 12.00 17.61
N LEU A 481 -21.59 10.77 17.70
CA LEU A 481 -20.46 10.43 18.57
C LEU A 481 -19.25 10.04 17.74
N GLY A 482 -18.05 10.54 18.11
CA GLY A 482 -16.81 10.20 17.46
C GLY A 482 -16.41 8.74 17.73
N ILE A 483 -16.66 7.84 16.77
CA ILE A 483 -16.37 6.42 16.95
C ILE A 483 -14.87 6.14 17.01
N ASP A 484 -14.04 6.94 16.36
CA ASP A 484 -12.58 6.82 16.41
C ASP A 484 -12.07 7.01 17.85
N ARG A 485 -12.66 7.96 18.58
CA ARG A 485 -12.32 8.19 20.00
C ARG A 485 -12.77 7.03 20.89
N MET A 486 -13.92 6.41 20.60
CA MET A 486 -14.33 5.17 21.28
C MET A 486 -13.38 4.01 20.97
N ALA A 487 -12.94 3.91 19.72
CA ALA A 487 -11.98 2.90 19.30
C ALA A 487 -10.63 3.04 20.00
N LEU A 488 -10.15 4.26 20.28
CA LEU A 488 -8.94 4.47 21.08
C LEU A 488 -9.03 3.78 22.43
N MET A 489 -10.13 4.00 23.16
CA MET A 489 -10.37 3.34 24.45
C MET A 489 -10.38 1.83 24.32
N HIS A 490 -11.20 1.31 23.42
CA HIS A 490 -11.41 -0.12 23.24
C HIS A 490 -10.15 -0.87 22.79
N LEU A 491 -9.34 -0.26 21.93
CA LEU A 491 -8.10 -0.85 21.40
C LEU A 491 -6.86 -0.52 22.24
N GLY A 492 -7.01 0.25 23.33
CA GLY A 492 -5.91 0.65 24.21
C GLY A 492 -4.87 1.55 23.51
N LEU A 493 -5.32 2.44 22.64
CA LEU A 493 -4.48 3.38 21.88
C LEU A 493 -4.55 4.78 22.46
N ASN A 494 -3.50 5.57 22.26
CA ASN A 494 -3.40 6.93 22.78
C ASN A 494 -3.33 8.02 21.69
N ASP A 495 -3.36 7.62 20.42
CA ASP A 495 -3.22 8.52 19.28
C ASP A 495 -4.10 8.03 18.12
N LEU A 496 -5.00 8.90 17.61
CA LEU A 496 -5.90 8.60 16.49
C LEU A 496 -5.14 8.18 15.22
N ARG A 497 -3.95 8.72 15.00
CA ARG A 497 -3.13 8.40 13.83
C ARG A 497 -2.71 6.93 13.78
N GLU A 498 -2.72 6.24 14.92
CA GLU A 498 -2.43 4.81 14.98
C GLU A 498 -3.56 3.96 14.39
N LEU A 499 -4.81 4.42 14.41
CA LEU A 499 -5.94 3.72 13.77
C LEU A 499 -5.76 3.61 12.26
N PHE A 500 -5.17 4.65 11.65
CA PHE A 500 -4.98 4.80 10.20
C PHE A 500 -3.54 4.59 9.75
N THR A 501 -2.70 3.97 10.58
CA THR A 501 -1.27 3.77 10.26
C THR A 501 -1.08 2.95 8.98
N PRO A 502 -0.22 3.39 8.04
CA PRO A 502 0.14 2.61 6.86
C PRO A 502 1.16 1.50 7.16
N ASN A 503 1.65 1.40 8.39
CA ASN A 503 2.63 0.39 8.79
C ASN A 503 1.96 -0.97 8.93
N ILE A 504 2.20 -1.86 7.96
CA ILE A 504 1.61 -3.21 7.90
C ILE A 504 2.02 -4.06 9.12
N GLU A 505 3.23 -3.90 9.63
CA GLU A 505 3.69 -4.65 10.81
C GLU A 505 2.91 -4.25 12.05
N SER A 506 2.70 -2.95 12.28
CA SER A 506 1.86 -2.43 13.38
C SER A 506 0.44 -2.98 13.29
N VAL A 507 -0.16 -2.99 12.09
CA VAL A 507 -1.51 -3.53 11.88
C VAL A 507 -1.57 -5.04 12.16
N ARG A 508 -0.57 -5.80 11.69
CA ARG A 508 -0.52 -7.26 11.85
C ARG A 508 -0.24 -7.73 13.27
N THR A 509 0.54 -6.98 14.02
CA THR A 509 0.94 -7.34 15.40
C THR A 509 -0.04 -6.84 16.45
N ARG A 510 -0.89 -5.86 16.11
CA ARG A 510 -1.92 -5.33 17.02
C ARG A 510 -2.89 -6.44 17.38
N ARG A 511 -3.05 -6.68 18.68
CA ARG A 511 -4.04 -7.61 19.21
C ARG A 511 -5.33 -6.82 19.45
N GLY A 512 -6.46 -7.30 18.94
CA GLY A 512 -7.77 -6.89 19.44
C GLY A 512 -7.94 -7.42 20.87
N ASN A 513 -8.48 -6.61 21.75
CA ASN A 513 -8.82 -7.04 23.09
C ASN A 513 -10.04 -7.95 23.06
#